data_a7215821311f5db6368b9cdf80778f5e
#
_entry.id   a7215821311f5db6368b9cdf80778f5e
#
_cell.length_a   1.000
_cell.length_b   1.000
_cell.length_c   1.000
_cell.angle_alpha   90.00
_cell.angle_beta   90.00
_cell.angle_gamma   90.00
#
_symmetry.space_group_name_H-M   'P 1'
#
loop_
_entity.id
_entity.type
_entity.pdbx_description
1 polymer ?
#
loop_
_entity_poly.entity_id
_entity_poly.type
_entity_poly.pdbx_seq_one_letter_code
_entity_poly.pdbx_strand_id
1 'polypeptide(L)'
;ILIALNKPAGIVCTAEKREKNNVIDFLHYPKRIYPVGRLDKESEGLLLLTNNGEIVNKIMRSGNMHEKEYLVTVNRPVTDAFLHGMANGVPLVELGTTTRKCRVERTGKKQFRIILTQGLNRQIRRMCEYFGYRVQKLVRVRIMNIELGDLESGKYRDVTPEEFKKLKQLIAHSSNQPVRPMEKPQKSKRKPRNSAIHGTYTVVNHHIDRENKNGNRKATD
;
A
#
# COMPACT_ATOMS: atom_id res chain seq x y z
N ILE A 1 2.58 -20.53 -19.87
CA ILE A 1 2.78 -19.18 -20.45
C ILE A 1 3.10 -18.22 -19.32
N LEU A 2 4.15 -17.43 -19.48
CA LEU A 2 4.46 -16.28 -18.66
C LEU A 2 5.10 -15.22 -19.58
N ILE A 3 4.46 -14.06 -19.67
CA ILE A 3 4.94 -12.94 -20.49
C ILE A 3 5.18 -11.70 -19.65
N ALA A 4 6.08 -10.87 -20.08
CA ALA A 4 6.40 -9.56 -19.54
C ALA A 4 5.90 -8.48 -20.51
N LEU A 5 4.99 -7.64 -20.06
CA LEU A 5 4.46 -6.49 -20.80
C LEU A 5 5.04 -5.20 -20.23
N ASN A 6 5.47 -4.29 -21.07
CA ASN A 6 5.63 -2.89 -20.68
C ASN A 6 4.28 -2.18 -20.84
N LYS A 7 3.50 -2.17 -19.78
CA LYS A 7 2.16 -1.57 -19.77
C LYS A 7 2.27 -0.04 -19.96
N PRO A 8 1.64 0.55 -20.97
CA PRO A 8 1.56 2.01 -21.08
C PRO A 8 0.56 2.61 -20.08
N ALA A 9 0.66 3.91 -19.85
CA ALA A 9 -0.38 4.65 -19.16
C ALA A 9 -1.72 4.58 -19.91
N GLY A 10 -2.83 4.70 -19.18
CA GLY A 10 -4.18 4.67 -19.77
C GLY A 10 -4.83 3.27 -19.85
N ILE A 11 -4.04 2.20 -19.69
CA ILE A 11 -4.55 0.80 -19.73
C ILE A 11 -4.85 0.31 -18.31
N VAL A 12 -6.03 -0.26 -18.13
CA VAL A 12 -6.52 -0.80 -16.85
C VAL A 12 -6.17 -2.28 -16.73
N CYS A 13 -5.60 -2.68 -15.60
CA CYS A 13 -5.27 -4.08 -15.30
C CYS A 13 -6.52 -4.87 -14.86
N THR A 14 -7.42 -5.14 -15.78
CA THR A 14 -8.63 -5.94 -15.59
C THR A 14 -8.87 -6.85 -16.79
N ALA A 15 -9.63 -7.91 -16.57
CA ALA A 15 -10.19 -8.75 -17.64
C ALA A 15 -11.69 -8.45 -17.89
N GLU A 16 -12.22 -7.40 -17.29
CA GLU A 16 -13.61 -7.01 -17.42
C GLU A 16 -13.88 -6.36 -18.79
N LYS A 17 -14.72 -6.97 -19.60
CA LYS A 17 -15.02 -6.52 -20.99
C LYS A 17 -15.72 -5.16 -21.07
N ARG A 18 -16.34 -4.69 -19.96
CA ARG A 18 -16.97 -3.36 -19.91
C ARG A 18 -15.94 -2.22 -19.95
N GLU A 19 -14.72 -2.49 -19.46
CA GLU A 19 -13.62 -1.54 -19.54
C GLU A 19 -12.95 -1.65 -20.91
N LYS A 20 -13.18 -0.68 -21.77
CA LYS A 20 -12.69 -0.67 -23.16
C LYS A 20 -11.15 -0.65 -23.25
N ASN A 21 -10.49 -0.05 -22.25
CA ASN A 21 -9.03 0.06 -22.20
C ASN A 21 -8.42 -1.00 -21.26
N ASN A 22 -8.98 -2.22 -21.23
CA ASN A 22 -8.45 -3.29 -20.41
C ASN A 22 -7.21 -3.92 -21.03
N VAL A 23 -6.34 -4.46 -20.17
CA VAL A 23 -5.05 -5.02 -20.58
C VAL A 23 -5.17 -6.26 -21.45
N ILE A 24 -6.24 -7.02 -21.34
CA ILE A 24 -6.44 -8.27 -22.12
C ILE A 24 -6.75 -7.93 -23.58
N ASP A 25 -7.70 -7.01 -23.78
CA ASP A 25 -8.05 -6.55 -25.14
C ASP A 25 -6.90 -5.75 -25.77
N PHE A 26 -6.14 -4.98 -24.96
CA PHE A 26 -4.95 -4.27 -25.44
C PHE A 26 -3.89 -5.22 -26.01
N LEU A 27 -3.65 -6.36 -25.35
CA LEU A 27 -2.62 -7.31 -25.77
C LEU A 27 -2.99 -8.15 -26.98
N HIS A 28 -4.27 -8.40 -27.22
CA HIS A 28 -4.75 -9.36 -28.24
C HIS A 28 -3.99 -10.70 -28.23
N TYR A 29 -3.64 -11.18 -27.02
CA TYR A 29 -2.88 -12.42 -26.89
C TYR A 29 -3.74 -13.63 -27.28
N PRO A 30 -3.23 -14.60 -28.10
CA PRO A 30 -4.06 -15.67 -28.69
C PRO A 30 -4.58 -16.70 -27.68
N LYS A 31 -4.06 -16.71 -26.45
CA LYS A 31 -4.46 -17.63 -25.40
C LYS A 31 -4.96 -16.87 -24.18
N ARG A 32 -5.83 -17.48 -23.39
CA ARG A 32 -6.33 -16.88 -22.15
C ARG A 32 -5.20 -16.74 -21.13
N ILE A 33 -4.94 -15.51 -20.72
CA ILE A 33 -3.94 -15.14 -19.72
C ILE A 33 -4.54 -14.13 -18.73
N TYR A 34 -3.90 -14.01 -17.58
CA TYR A 34 -4.30 -13.09 -16.50
C TYR A 34 -3.13 -12.27 -16.02
N PRO A 35 -3.34 -11.02 -15.61
CA PRO A 35 -2.28 -10.21 -15.02
C PRO A 35 -1.86 -10.76 -13.66
N VAL A 36 -0.56 -10.80 -13.42
CA VAL A 36 0.05 -11.09 -12.12
C VAL A 36 0.08 -9.78 -11.31
N GLY A 37 -1.01 -9.52 -10.60
CA GLY A 37 -1.24 -8.27 -9.91
C GLY A 37 -1.68 -7.15 -10.82
N ARG A 38 -1.60 -5.94 -10.29
CA ARG A 38 -2.11 -4.75 -10.98
C ARG A 38 -1.11 -3.60 -10.94
N LEU A 39 -1.22 -2.74 -11.93
CA LEU A 39 -0.75 -1.37 -11.94
C LEU A 39 -1.96 -0.45 -12.09
N ASP A 40 -1.93 0.71 -11.49
CA ASP A 40 -2.96 1.73 -11.68
C ASP A 40 -3.03 2.14 -13.17
N LYS A 41 -4.15 2.72 -13.59
CA LYS A 41 -4.38 3.16 -14.97
C LYS A 41 -3.26 4.10 -15.46
N GLU A 42 -2.85 5.03 -14.60
CA GLU A 42 -1.83 6.05 -14.91
C GLU A 42 -0.38 5.55 -14.70
N SER A 43 -0.20 4.35 -14.14
CA SER A 43 1.13 3.77 -13.91
C SER A 43 1.58 2.95 -15.10
N GLU A 44 2.88 2.90 -15.30
CA GLU A 44 3.53 2.28 -16.46
C GLU A 44 4.48 1.16 -16.04
N GLY A 45 4.99 0.43 -17.02
CA GLY A 45 6.11 -0.49 -16.86
C GLY A 45 5.70 -1.95 -16.70
N LEU A 46 6.56 -2.72 -16.06
CA LEU A 46 6.50 -4.18 -16.05
C LEU A 46 5.22 -4.71 -15.43
N LEU A 47 4.46 -5.43 -16.22
CA LEU A 47 3.32 -6.26 -15.81
C LEU A 47 3.53 -7.68 -16.33
N LEU A 48 3.53 -8.64 -15.44
CA LEU A 48 3.57 -10.05 -15.82
C LEU A 48 2.14 -10.55 -16.09
N LEU A 49 1.97 -11.41 -17.12
CA LEU A 49 0.72 -12.09 -17.38
C LEU A 49 0.99 -13.59 -17.59
N THR A 50 0.07 -14.43 -17.12
CA THR A 50 0.23 -15.88 -17.16
C THR A 50 -1.12 -16.59 -17.28
N ASN A 51 -1.11 -17.83 -17.71
CA ASN A 51 -2.25 -18.74 -17.63
C ASN A 51 -2.19 -19.65 -16.39
N ASN A 52 -1.18 -19.49 -15.53
CA ASN A 52 -1.01 -20.29 -14.31
C ASN A 52 -1.38 -19.49 -13.05
N GLY A 53 -2.56 -19.75 -12.48
CA GLY A 53 -3.05 -19.07 -11.28
C GLY A 53 -2.22 -19.32 -10.03
N GLU A 54 -1.50 -20.45 -9.94
CA GLU A 54 -0.60 -20.72 -8.81
C GLU A 54 0.57 -19.72 -8.76
N ILE A 55 1.16 -19.41 -9.91
CA ILE A 55 2.21 -18.40 -10.04
C ILE A 55 1.69 -17.04 -9.59
N VAL A 56 0.48 -16.66 -10.02
CA VAL A 56 -0.16 -15.39 -9.59
C VAL A 56 -0.22 -15.31 -8.07
N ASN A 57 -0.75 -16.35 -7.43
CA ASN A 57 -0.91 -16.39 -5.98
C ASN A 57 0.43 -16.30 -5.24
N LYS A 58 1.42 -17.07 -5.66
CA LYS A 58 2.75 -17.09 -5.03
C LYS A 58 3.46 -15.74 -5.12
N ILE A 59 3.40 -15.05 -6.26
CA ILE A 59 4.04 -13.75 -6.47
C ILE A 59 3.31 -12.63 -5.73
N MET A 60 1.97 -12.66 -5.71
CA MET A 60 1.17 -11.51 -5.28
C MET A 60 0.91 -11.43 -3.79
N ARG A 61 1.01 -12.52 -3.05
CA ARG A 61 0.74 -12.49 -1.61
C ARG A 61 1.78 -11.65 -0.86
N SER A 62 1.30 -10.65 -0.15
CA SER A 62 2.15 -9.74 0.63
C SER A 62 2.95 -10.43 1.75
N GLY A 63 2.47 -11.58 2.24
CA GLY A 63 3.19 -12.41 3.20
C GLY A 63 4.50 -12.99 2.65
N ASN A 64 4.61 -13.18 1.34
CA ASN A 64 5.80 -13.74 0.71
C ASN A 64 6.95 -12.74 0.52
N MET A 65 6.73 -11.47 0.83
CA MET A 65 7.77 -10.41 0.82
C MET A 65 8.49 -10.22 -0.53
N HIS A 66 7.84 -10.51 -1.65
CA HIS A 66 8.45 -10.39 -2.97
C HIS A 66 8.63 -8.94 -3.39
N GLU A 67 9.85 -8.61 -3.77
CA GLU A 67 10.24 -7.25 -4.15
C GLU A 67 9.63 -6.82 -5.49
N LYS A 68 9.21 -5.56 -5.53
CA LYS A 68 8.84 -4.81 -6.73
C LYS A 68 9.55 -3.47 -6.70
N GLU A 69 10.19 -3.12 -7.79
CA GLU A 69 11.00 -1.92 -7.90
C GLU A 69 10.36 -0.93 -8.86
N TYR A 70 10.37 0.33 -8.44
CA TYR A 70 9.75 1.42 -9.19
C TYR A 70 10.69 2.60 -9.35
N LEU A 71 10.62 3.23 -10.51
CA LEU A 71 11.20 4.54 -10.79
C LEU A 71 10.09 5.58 -10.74
N VAL A 72 10.26 6.59 -9.90
CA VAL A 72 9.20 7.56 -9.56
C VAL A 72 9.67 8.97 -9.86
N THR A 73 8.94 9.70 -10.71
CA THR A 73 9.15 11.11 -10.96
C THR A 73 8.08 11.93 -10.24
N VAL A 74 8.51 12.99 -9.54
CA VAL A 74 7.65 13.85 -8.73
C VAL A 74 7.72 15.30 -9.16
N ASN A 75 6.76 16.11 -8.71
CA ASN A 75 6.56 17.50 -9.14
C ASN A 75 7.63 18.49 -8.64
N ARG A 76 8.44 18.14 -7.64
CA ARG A 76 9.45 19.01 -7.03
C ARG A 76 10.71 18.25 -6.65
N PRO A 77 11.84 18.96 -6.36
CA PRO A 77 13.10 18.32 -6.02
C PRO A 77 12.99 17.38 -4.82
N VAL A 78 13.58 16.21 -4.95
CA VAL A 78 13.66 15.19 -3.90
C VAL A 78 14.71 15.61 -2.88
N THR A 79 14.31 15.70 -1.60
CA THR A 79 15.20 16.02 -0.47
C THR A 79 15.63 14.75 0.28
N ASP A 80 16.71 14.83 1.05
CA ASP A 80 17.15 13.70 1.88
C ASP A 80 16.15 13.40 2.99
N ALA A 81 15.52 14.43 3.56
CA ALA A 81 14.45 14.27 4.54
C ALA A 81 13.24 13.51 3.95
N PHE A 82 12.85 13.81 2.70
CA PHE A 82 11.80 13.06 2.00
C PHE A 82 12.18 11.60 1.81
N LEU A 83 13.39 11.32 1.30
CA LEU A 83 13.86 9.94 1.09
C LEU A 83 13.90 9.14 2.39
N HIS A 84 14.41 9.76 3.46
CA HIS A 84 14.46 9.15 4.78
C HIS A 84 13.05 8.83 5.32
N GLY A 85 12.12 9.77 5.19
CA GLY A 85 10.72 9.58 5.57
C GLY A 85 10.05 8.45 4.80
N MET A 86 10.22 8.42 3.48
CA MET A 86 9.69 7.36 2.60
C MET A 86 10.24 5.98 2.96
N ALA A 87 11.51 5.86 3.36
CA ALA A 87 12.16 4.60 3.70
C ALA A 87 11.74 4.01 5.04
N ASN A 88 11.37 4.84 6.01
CA ASN A 88 11.14 4.41 7.41
C ASN A 88 9.70 4.01 7.75
N GLY A 89 8.82 3.98 6.77
CA GLY A 89 7.41 3.69 6.95
C GLY A 89 6.57 4.96 7.05
N VAL A 90 5.48 5.00 6.27
CA VAL A 90 4.60 6.16 6.14
C VAL A 90 3.20 5.79 6.62
N PRO A 91 2.61 6.55 7.55
CA PRO A 91 1.23 6.35 7.95
C PRO A 91 0.28 6.65 6.78
N LEU A 92 -0.52 5.67 6.39
CA LEU A 92 -1.57 5.81 5.39
C LEU A 92 -2.93 5.79 6.11
N VAL A 93 -3.34 6.95 6.62
CA VAL A 93 -4.51 7.10 7.50
C VAL A 93 -5.78 6.54 6.85
N GLU A 94 -6.00 6.84 5.57
CA GLU A 94 -7.17 6.36 4.81
C GLU A 94 -7.24 4.83 4.68
N LEU A 95 -6.09 4.14 4.79
CA LEU A 95 -6.00 2.69 4.75
C LEU A 95 -5.88 2.07 6.16
N GLY A 96 -5.83 2.90 7.21
CA GLY A 96 -5.69 2.46 8.60
C GLY A 96 -4.41 1.67 8.87
N THR A 97 -3.31 1.94 8.14
CA THR A 97 -2.06 1.20 8.25
C THR A 97 -0.84 2.07 8.03
N THR A 98 0.32 1.61 8.51
CA THR A 98 1.62 2.20 8.19
C THR A 98 2.36 1.30 7.22
N THR A 99 3.03 1.88 6.21
CA THR A 99 3.81 1.10 5.26
C THR A 99 5.01 0.43 5.92
N ARG A 100 5.43 -0.70 5.37
CA ARG A 100 6.69 -1.33 5.79
C ARG A 100 7.87 -0.43 5.43
N LYS A 101 8.96 -0.54 6.19
CA LYS A 101 10.25 0.04 5.80
C LYS A 101 10.67 -0.50 4.44
N CYS A 102 11.29 0.35 3.64
CA CYS A 102 11.66 0.01 2.27
C CYS A 102 12.95 0.73 1.85
N ARG A 103 13.53 0.29 0.74
CA ARG A 103 14.72 0.93 0.16
C ARG A 103 14.26 2.05 -0.76
N VAL A 104 14.84 3.24 -0.56
CA VAL A 104 14.58 4.43 -1.37
C VAL A 104 15.91 5.09 -1.70
N GLU A 105 16.13 5.42 -2.97
CA GLU A 105 17.38 5.99 -3.48
C GLU A 105 17.08 7.11 -4.47
N ARG A 106 17.81 8.22 -4.38
CA ARG A 106 17.74 9.31 -5.33
C ARG A 106 18.34 8.87 -6.67
N THR A 107 17.64 9.07 -7.77
CA THR A 107 18.13 8.80 -9.13
C THR A 107 18.19 10.05 -10.00
N GLY A 108 17.64 11.17 -9.51
CA GLY A 108 17.66 12.46 -10.21
C GLY A 108 17.11 13.58 -9.33
N LYS A 109 17.15 14.82 -9.83
CA LYS A 109 16.67 15.99 -9.09
C LYS A 109 15.22 15.85 -8.62
N LYS A 110 14.35 15.30 -9.48
CA LYS A 110 12.91 15.06 -9.21
C LYS A 110 12.55 13.59 -9.33
N GLN A 111 13.51 12.68 -9.16
CA GLN A 111 13.33 11.27 -9.39
C GLN A 111 13.99 10.44 -8.30
N PHE A 112 13.34 9.34 -7.92
CA PHE A 112 13.86 8.36 -6.99
C PHE A 112 13.43 6.94 -7.37
N ARG A 113 14.20 5.98 -6.91
CA ARG A 113 13.92 4.54 -6.98
C ARG A 113 13.37 4.08 -5.65
N ILE A 114 12.37 3.20 -5.66
CA ILE A 114 11.80 2.60 -4.45
C ILE A 114 11.57 1.10 -4.66
N ILE A 115 11.93 0.29 -3.66
CA ILE A 115 11.74 -1.16 -3.66
C ILE A 115 10.77 -1.53 -2.54
N LEU A 116 9.64 -2.12 -2.91
CA LEU A 116 8.56 -2.50 -1.99
C LEU A 116 8.37 -4.02 -1.95
N THR A 117 8.08 -4.54 -0.76
CA THR A 117 7.68 -5.94 -0.55
C THR A 117 6.17 -6.10 -0.27
N GLN A 118 5.42 -5.02 -0.29
CA GLN A 118 3.96 -4.99 -0.14
C GLN A 118 3.33 -4.23 -1.31
N GLY A 119 2.01 -4.33 -1.45
CA GLY A 119 1.28 -3.66 -2.52
C GLY A 119 -0.07 -3.16 -2.01
N LEU A 120 -0.08 -2.06 -1.25
CA LEU A 120 -1.29 -1.38 -0.84
C LEU A 120 -1.88 -0.56 -1.99
N ASN A 121 -3.17 -0.28 -1.93
CA ASN A 121 -3.84 0.55 -2.93
C ASN A 121 -3.15 1.90 -3.08
N ARG A 122 -2.65 2.20 -4.30
CA ARG A 122 -1.95 3.45 -4.67
C ARG A 122 -0.83 3.83 -3.69
N GLN A 123 -0.13 2.84 -3.13
CA GLN A 123 0.80 3.00 -2.01
C GLN A 123 1.82 4.11 -2.23
N ILE A 124 2.59 4.08 -3.32
CA ILE A 124 3.66 5.07 -3.59
C ILE A 124 3.07 6.48 -3.73
N ARG A 125 1.93 6.64 -4.39
CA ARG A 125 1.26 7.94 -4.56
C ARG A 125 0.84 8.51 -3.21
N ARG A 126 0.20 7.71 -2.35
CA ARG A 126 -0.19 8.09 -0.99
C ARG A 126 1.00 8.42 -0.10
N MET A 127 2.09 7.64 -0.19
CA MET A 127 3.33 7.92 0.51
C MET A 127 3.92 9.27 0.09
N CYS A 128 3.95 9.58 -1.20
CA CYS A 128 4.41 10.88 -1.70
C CYS A 128 3.50 12.03 -1.23
N GLU A 129 2.19 11.85 -1.31
CA GLU A 129 1.19 12.84 -0.88
C GLU A 129 1.31 13.16 0.61
N TYR A 130 1.62 12.20 1.46
CA TYR A 130 1.87 12.41 2.89
C TYR A 130 2.98 13.44 3.14
N PHE A 131 4.02 13.47 2.31
CA PHE A 131 5.10 14.46 2.36
C PHE A 131 4.84 15.68 1.46
N GLY A 132 3.63 15.82 0.93
CA GLY A 132 3.24 16.93 0.05
C GLY A 132 3.88 16.90 -1.34
N TYR A 133 4.30 15.73 -1.82
CA TYR A 133 4.76 15.50 -3.19
C TYR A 133 3.64 14.89 -4.04
N ARG A 134 3.65 15.21 -5.34
CA ARG A 134 2.73 14.60 -6.30
C ARG A 134 3.53 13.80 -7.33
N VAL A 135 3.14 12.53 -7.51
CA VAL A 135 3.74 11.65 -8.53
C VAL A 135 3.28 12.09 -9.92
N GLN A 136 4.24 12.39 -10.78
CA GLN A 136 4.02 12.72 -12.19
C GLN A 136 4.15 11.48 -13.08
N LYS A 137 5.15 10.64 -12.82
CA LYS A 137 5.37 9.39 -13.55
C LYS A 137 5.75 8.28 -12.58
N LEU A 138 5.19 7.09 -12.78
CA LEU A 138 5.46 5.90 -11.98
C LEU A 138 5.65 4.70 -12.90
N VAL A 139 6.86 4.19 -12.94
CA VAL A 139 7.22 3.05 -13.80
C VAL A 139 7.70 1.89 -12.94
N ARG A 140 7.05 0.73 -13.02
CA ARG A 140 7.57 -0.48 -12.40
C ARG A 140 8.63 -1.10 -13.30
N VAL A 141 9.86 -1.16 -12.81
CA VAL A 141 11.02 -1.60 -13.60
C VAL A 141 11.44 -3.04 -13.30
N ARG A 142 11.02 -3.61 -12.16
CA ARG A 142 11.36 -4.99 -11.78
C ARG A 142 10.29 -5.63 -10.90
N ILE A 143 10.09 -6.92 -11.10
CA ILE A 143 9.34 -7.83 -10.21
C ILE A 143 10.25 -9.01 -9.92
N MET A 144 10.69 -9.16 -8.66
CA MET A 144 11.63 -10.21 -8.24
C MET A 144 12.90 -10.20 -9.12
N ASN A 145 13.13 -11.24 -9.91
CA ASN A 145 14.26 -11.35 -10.83
C ASN A 145 13.95 -10.96 -12.27
N ILE A 146 12.72 -10.58 -12.57
CA ILE A 146 12.32 -10.20 -13.94
C ILE A 146 12.38 -8.69 -14.05
N GLU A 147 13.17 -8.20 -14.99
CA GLU A 147 13.38 -6.79 -15.25
C GLU A 147 12.64 -6.34 -16.51
N LEU A 148 12.26 -5.07 -16.53
CA LEU A 148 11.68 -4.42 -17.70
C LEU A 148 12.70 -4.34 -18.83
N GLY A 149 13.96 -3.98 -18.53
CA GLY A 149 15.01 -3.77 -19.50
C GLY A 149 14.63 -2.74 -20.56
N ASP A 150 15.03 -3.03 -21.79
CA ASP A 150 14.78 -2.17 -22.95
C ASP A 150 13.46 -2.45 -23.67
N LEU A 151 12.53 -3.18 -23.02
CA LEU A 151 11.22 -3.48 -23.60
C LEU A 151 10.43 -2.19 -23.84
N GLU A 152 10.13 -1.90 -25.08
CA GLU A 152 9.39 -0.69 -25.50
C GLU A 152 7.98 -0.64 -24.88
N SER A 153 7.49 0.57 -24.64
CA SER A 153 6.14 0.79 -24.13
C SER A 153 5.08 0.18 -25.05
N GLY A 154 4.15 -0.57 -24.49
CA GLY A 154 3.09 -1.28 -25.21
C GLY A 154 3.52 -2.61 -25.82
N LYS A 155 4.78 -2.98 -25.76
CA LYS A 155 5.29 -4.27 -26.24
C LYS A 155 5.35 -5.29 -25.13
N TYR A 156 5.32 -6.57 -25.52
CA TYR A 156 5.52 -7.69 -24.60
C TYR A 156 6.57 -8.66 -25.15
N ARG A 157 7.16 -9.44 -24.28
CA ARG A 157 8.06 -10.55 -24.58
C ARG A 157 7.74 -11.76 -23.72
N ASP A 158 8.16 -12.92 -24.15
CA ASP A 158 8.17 -14.08 -23.28
C ASP A 158 9.21 -13.89 -22.16
N VAL A 159 8.92 -14.42 -21.00
CA VAL A 159 9.90 -14.57 -19.91
C VAL A 159 10.85 -15.68 -20.31
N THR A 160 12.17 -15.43 -20.26
CA THR A 160 13.15 -16.41 -20.72
C THR A 160 13.16 -17.66 -19.85
N PRO A 161 13.64 -18.81 -20.37
CA PRO A 161 13.75 -20.03 -19.57
C PRO A 161 14.59 -19.83 -18.29
N GLU A 162 15.65 -19.06 -18.35
CA GLU A 162 16.55 -18.72 -17.24
C GLU A 162 15.83 -17.87 -16.20
N GLU A 163 15.15 -16.80 -16.64
CA GLU A 163 14.30 -15.95 -15.77
C GLU A 163 13.23 -16.80 -15.08
N PHE A 164 12.57 -17.67 -15.83
CA PHE A 164 11.50 -18.52 -15.30
C PHE A 164 12.02 -19.56 -14.31
N LYS A 165 13.19 -20.17 -14.60
CA LYS A 165 13.84 -21.11 -13.67
C LYS A 165 14.19 -20.44 -12.36
N LYS A 166 14.79 -19.25 -12.41
CA LYS A 166 15.13 -18.46 -11.22
C LYS A 166 13.88 -18.02 -10.47
N LEU A 167 12.83 -17.57 -11.16
CA LEU A 167 11.55 -17.21 -10.57
C LEU A 167 10.94 -18.38 -9.78
N LYS A 168 10.91 -19.59 -10.38
CA LYS A 168 10.42 -20.80 -9.71
C LYS A 168 11.18 -21.11 -8.43
N GLN A 169 12.49 -20.95 -8.42
CA GLN A 169 13.30 -21.14 -7.21
C GLN A 169 12.94 -20.12 -6.13
N LEU A 170 12.77 -18.85 -6.50
CA LEU A 170 12.44 -17.77 -5.56
C LEU A 170 11.03 -17.94 -4.94
N ILE A 171 10.07 -18.49 -5.70
CA ILE A 171 8.70 -18.73 -5.20
C ILE A 171 8.47 -20.13 -4.64
N ALA A 172 9.50 -21.01 -4.62
CA ALA A 172 9.35 -22.40 -4.17
C ALA A 172 8.81 -22.51 -2.73
N HIS A 173 9.27 -21.64 -1.86
CA HIS A 173 8.85 -21.58 -0.45
C HIS A 173 7.70 -20.61 -0.18
N SER A 174 7.13 -20.01 -1.23
CA SER A 174 6.03 -19.07 -1.11
C SER A 174 4.73 -19.77 -0.80
N SER A 175 4.02 -19.30 0.23
CA SER A 175 2.74 -19.86 0.66
C SER A 175 1.60 -19.51 -0.30
N ASN A 176 0.75 -20.49 -0.62
CA ASN A 176 -0.56 -20.30 -1.26
C ASN A 176 -1.69 -20.16 -0.24
N GLN A 177 -1.41 -20.35 1.06
CA GLN A 177 -2.41 -20.26 2.13
C GLN A 177 -2.92 -18.83 2.28
N PRO A 178 -4.23 -18.59 2.47
CA PRO A 178 -4.73 -17.26 2.81
C PRO A 178 -4.08 -16.80 4.12
N VAL A 179 -3.61 -15.55 4.16
CA VAL A 179 -3.19 -14.93 5.42
C VAL A 179 -4.43 -14.90 6.32
N ARG A 180 -4.45 -15.72 7.37
CA ARG A 180 -5.49 -15.62 8.39
C ARG A 180 -5.43 -14.22 8.97
N PRO A 181 -6.54 -13.46 9.05
CA PRO A 181 -6.55 -12.22 9.79
C PRO A 181 -6.04 -12.53 11.20
N MET A 182 -5.09 -11.74 11.71
CA MET A 182 -4.76 -11.82 13.13
C MET A 182 -6.07 -11.63 13.91
N GLU A 183 -6.50 -12.65 14.64
CA GLU A 183 -7.60 -12.52 15.57
C GLU A 183 -7.26 -11.36 16.50
N LYS A 184 -8.11 -10.34 16.50
CA LYS A 184 -7.99 -9.25 17.48
C LYS A 184 -7.99 -9.91 18.85
N PRO A 185 -7.06 -9.57 19.76
CA PRO A 185 -7.05 -10.15 21.09
C PRO A 185 -8.43 -9.97 21.71
N GLN A 186 -9.08 -11.08 22.01
CA GLN A 186 -10.37 -11.07 22.66
C GLN A 186 -10.19 -10.31 23.97
N LYS A 187 -10.90 -9.18 24.13
CA LYS A 187 -10.99 -8.48 25.40
C LYS A 187 -11.48 -9.51 26.43
N SER A 188 -10.61 -9.93 27.33
CA SER A 188 -10.97 -10.79 28.43
C SER A 188 -12.16 -10.15 29.15
N LYS A 189 -13.28 -10.84 29.18
CA LYS A 189 -14.43 -10.47 30.01
C LYS A 189 -13.94 -10.49 31.45
N ARG A 190 -13.62 -9.35 32.02
CA ARG A 190 -13.40 -9.22 33.46
C ARG A 190 -14.70 -9.63 34.14
N LYS A 191 -14.64 -10.75 34.89
CA LYS A 191 -15.70 -11.13 35.82
C LYS A 191 -15.89 -9.99 36.83
N PRO A 192 -17.15 -9.60 37.17
CA PRO A 192 -17.37 -8.63 38.23
C PRO A 192 -16.83 -9.21 39.55
N ARG A 193 -15.96 -8.48 40.20
CA ARG A 193 -15.56 -8.77 41.59
C ARG A 193 -16.74 -8.38 42.49
N ASN A 194 -17.46 -9.38 43.00
CA ASN A 194 -18.29 -9.21 44.19
C ASN A 194 -17.36 -8.90 45.37
N SER A 195 -17.41 -7.70 45.88
CA SER A 195 -16.96 -7.38 47.24
C SER A 195 -18.11 -6.59 47.90
N ALA A 196 -18.93 -7.34 48.63
CA ALA A 196 -19.75 -6.76 49.66
C ALA A 196 -18.82 -6.28 50.77
N ILE A 197 -18.80 -4.98 51.01
CA ILE A 197 -18.30 -4.40 52.26
C ILE A 197 -19.40 -3.46 52.76
N HIS A 198 -20.09 -3.93 53.81
CA HIS A 198 -20.90 -3.06 54.65
C HIS A 198 -19.96 -2.05 55.33
N GLY A 199 -20.22 -0.80 55.13
CA GLY A 199 -19.61 0.30 55.85
C GLY A 199 -20.63 1.41 55.95
N THR A 200 -21.30 1.47 57.11
CA THR A 200 -22.13 2.56 57.58
C THR A 200 -21.29 3.83 57.72
N TYR A 201 -21.62 4.88 57.01
CA TYR A 201 -21.14 6.22 57.29
C TYR A 201 -22.28 7.18 57.51
N THR A 202 -22.22 7.79 58.72
CA THR A 202 -23.12 8.81 59.27
C THR A 202 -23.03 10.08 58.44
N VAL A 203 -24.17 10.62 58.05
CA VAL A 203 -24.29 11.90 57.34
C VAL A 203 -24.18 13.02 58.38
N VAL A 204 -23.23 13.92 58.22
CA VAL A 204 -23.16 15.19 58.92
C VAL A 204 -23.56 16.30 57.93
N ASN A 205 -24.74 16.85 58.15
CA ASN A 205 -25.21 18.05 57.46
C ASN A 205 -24.48 19.28 57.99
N HIS A 206 -23.84 20.02 57.13
CA HIS A 206 -23.55 21.43 57.37
C HIS A 206 -24.30 22.31 56.39
N HIS A 207 -25.30 22.99 56.96
CA HIS A 207 -25.91 24.19 56.41
C HIS A 207 -24.84 25.33 56.44
N ILE A 208 -24.66 26.01 55.34
CA ILE A 208 -24.18 27.39 55.33
C ILE A 208 -25.02 28.19 54.33
N ASP A 209 -25.52 29.32 54.89
CA ASP A 209 -26.53 30.20 54.35
C ASP A 209 -26.09 30.98 53.11
N ARG A 210 -27.15 31.35 52.39
CA ARG A 210 -27.14 32.36 51.33
C ARG A 210 -26.88 33.75 51.90
N GLU A 211 -26.03 34.55 51.25
CA GLU A 211 -26.25 36.00 51.22
C GLU A 211 -26.10 36.56 49.82
N ASN A 212 -27.14 37.22 49.46
CA ASN A 212 -27.43 37.98 48.25
C ASN A 212 -26.85 39.38 48.40
N LYS A 213 -26.13 39.92 47.41
CA LYS A 213 -26.04 41.39 47.24
C LYS A 213 -25.96 41.78 45.77
N ASN A 214 -27.07 42.37 45.35
CA ASN A 214 -27.19 43.24 44.19
C ASN A 214 -26.26 44.46 44.28
N GLY A 215 -25.78 44.95 43.15
CA GLY A 215 -25.08 46.20 43.04
C GLY A 215 -24.84 46.65 41.60
N ASN A 216 -25.84 47.30 41.11
CA ASN A 216 -25.96 48.09 39.87
C ASN A 216 -24.98 49.25 39.78
N ARG A 217 -24.49 49.63 38.56
CA ARG A 217 -24.39 50.97 37.94
C ARG A 217 -23.27 51.07 36.90
N LYS A 218 -23.71 51.26 35.62
CA LYS A 218 -23.59 52.51 34.81
C LYS A 218 -22.18 53.00 34.54
N ALA A 219 -21.72 52.92 33.26
CA ALA A 219 -21.81 53.87 32.14
C ALA A 219 -20.76 55.04 32.18
N THR A 220 -20.29 55.33 30.98
CA THR A 220 -19.52 56.48 30.44
C THR A 220 -18.01 56.41 30.67
N ASP A 221 -17.15 56.49 29.64
CA ASP A 221 -16.99 57.30 28.43
C ASP A 221 -16.24 56.49 27.35
#